data_8e2acf8ac6a1221a05b00407df4337d6
#
_entry.id   8e2acf8ac6a1221a05b00407df4337d6
#
_cell.length_a   1.000
_cell.length_b   1.000
_cell.length_c   1.000
_cell.angle_alpha   90.00
_cell.angle_beta   90.00
_cell.angle_gamma   90.00
#
_symmetry.space_group_name_H-M   'P 1'
#
loop_
_entity.id
_entity.type
_entity.pdbx_description
1 polymer ?
#
loop_
_entity_poly.entity_id
_entity_poly.type
_entity_poly.pdbx_seq_one_letter_code
_entity_poly.pdbx_strand_id
1 'polypeptide(L)'
;MPENANEAESGPSPQQLLSRRLNLLLDVAAEERGAPLTFLELQKELAARGVGLSRARWSYMKDGSGRLVSDPQLLTAISEVFGVDPDYLLGNRGPELPEVIDSRLEFLKALRAAKVKSFAARALGEVSPETLRVITKYLNDDIKGRQADKAVTGQEDSVGEPPSAP
;
A
#
# COMPACT_ATOMS: atom_id res chain seq x y z
N MET A 1 -34.01 9.24 24.28
CA MET A 1 -32.61 8.81 24.35
C MET A 1 -32.11 8.54 22.97
N PRO A 2 -31.41 9.43 22.32
CA PRO A 2 -30.69 9.10 21.10
C PRO A 2 -29.24 8.75 21.47
N GLU A 3 -28.97 7.50 21.68
CA GLU A 3 -27.64 6.93 21.64
C GLU A 3 -27.49 6.30 20.28
N ASN A 4 -26.67 6.85 19.48
CA ASN A 4 -25.82 6.25 18.45
C ASN A 4 -25.65 7.16 17.23
N ALA A 5 -25.06 8.32 17.51
CA ALA A 5 -24.55 9.18 16.44
C ALA A 5 -23.05 9.44 16.69
N ASN A 6 -22.23 8.40 16.69
CA ASN A 6 -20.77 8.60 16.70
C ASN A 6 -19.96 7.38 16.23
N GLU A 7 -20.45 6.67 15.22
CA GLU A 7 -19.66 5.64 14.52
C GLU A 7 -19.27 6.03 13.09
N ALA A 8 -19.47 7.28 12.73
CA ALA A 8 -19.01 7.80 11.46
C ALA A 8 -17.76 8.65 11.67
N GLU A 9 -16.66 8.24 11.00
CA GLU A 9 -15.41 8.98 10.82
C GLU A 9 -14.32 8.85 11.88
N SER A 10 -14.07 7.67 12.40
CA SER A 10 -12.76 7.37 12.94
C SER A 10 -11.79 7.13 11.80
N GLY A 11 -11.13 8.16 11.32
CA GLY A 11 -9.98 8.04 10.43
C GLY A 11 -8.92 7.08 11.02
N PRO A 12 -7.91 6.67 10.24
CA PRO A 12 -6.90 5.74 10.72
C PRO A 12 -6.22 6.29 11.97
N SER A 13 -6.04 5.45 13.00
CA SER A 13 -5.34 5.85 14.22
C SER A 13 -3.90 6.30 13.90
N PRO A 14 -3.25 7.12 14.75
CA PRO A 14 -1.86 7.53 14.55
C PRO A 14 -0.91 6.34 14.36
N GLN A 15 -1.14 5.24 15.05
CA GLN A 15 -0.38 3.99 14.89
C GLN A 15 -0.59 3.35 13.51
N GLN A 16 -1.81 3.35 13.00
CA GLN A 16 -2.12 2.86 11.67
C GLN A 16 -1.54 3.76 10.57
N LEU A 17 -1.51 5.06 10.78
CA LEU A 17 -0.86 6.01 9.86
C LEU A 17 0.65 5.76 9.79
N LEU A 18 1.31 5.59 10.95
CA LEU A 18 2.72 5.25 11.00
C LEU A 18 3.00 3.94 10.27
N SER A 19 2.20 2.90 10.52
CA SER A 19 2.30 1.61 9.83
C SER A 19 2.20 1.76 8.31
N ARG A 20 1.19 2.47 7.82
CA ARG A 20 1.01 2.71 6.37
C ARG A 20 2.22 3.41 5.75
N ARG A 21 2.74 4.44 6.42
CA ARG A 21 3.92 5.19 5.97
C ARG A 21 5.16 4.33 5.93
N LEU A 22 5.41 3.54 6.98
CA LEU A 22 6.53 2.61 7.05
C LEU A 22 6.47 1.52 5.95
N ASN A 23 5.31 0.91 5.77
CA ASN A 23 5.15 -0.13 4.74
C ASN A 23 5.37 0.44 3.34
N LEU A 24 4.90 1.66 3.07
CA LEU A 24 5.16 2.34 1.81
C LEU A 24 6.65 2.58 1.57
N LEU A 25 7.38 3.05 2.60
CA LEU A 25 8.84 3.22 2.51
C LEU A 25 9.56 1.90 2.25
N LEU A 26 9.14 0.84 2.92
CA LEU A 26 9.68 -0.52 2.71
C LEU A 26 9.43 -1.01 1.28
N ASP A 27 8.23 -0.79 0.74
CA ASP A 27 7.89 -1.18 -0.63
C ASP A 27 8.74 -0.41 -1.65
N VAL A 28 8.87 0.90 -1.48
CA VAL A 28 9.74 1.73 -2.35
C VAL A 28 11.19 1.26 -2.28
N ALA A 29 11.73 1.06 -1.08
CA ALA A 29 13.09 0.60 -0.88
C ALA A 29 13.33 -0.80 -1.48
N ALA A 30 12.36 -1.70 -1.35
CA ALA A 30 12.44 -3.04 -1.94
C ALA A 30 12.49 -2.98 -3.47
N GLU A 31 11.70 -2.11 -4.08
CA GLU A 31 11.71 -1.93 -5.54
C GLU A 31 13.02 -1.32 -6.04
N GLU A 32 13.53 -0.31 -5.36
CA GLU A 32 14.80 0.35 -5.71
C GLU A 32 15.99 -0.61 -5.59
N ARG A 33 16.01 -1.43 -4.55
CA ARG A 33 17.10 -2.39 -4.28
C ARG A 33 16.95 -3.70 -5.05
N GLY A 34 15.76 -4.00 -5.55
CA GLY A 34 15.42 -5.31 -6.13
C GLY A 34 15.27 -6.42 -5.09
N ALA A 35 15.27 -6.10 -3.80
CA ALA A 35 15.10 -7.06 -2.69
C ALA A 35 14.51 -6.34 -1.46
N PRO A 36 13.65 -7.01 -0.65
CA PRO A 36 13.13 -6.45 0.58
C PRO A 36 14.24 -6.09 1.57
N LEU A 37 14.08 -4.96 2.27
CA LEU A 37 14.95 -4.60 3.38
C LEU A 37 14.68 -5.52 4.57
N THR A 38 15.69 -6.25 5.01
CA THR A 38 15.55 -7.15 6.15
C THR A 38 15.63 -6.39 7.48
N PHE A 39 15.03 -6.96 8.54
CA PHE A 39 15.13 -6.38 9.88
C PHE A 39 16.58 -6.24 10.34
N LEU A 40 17.45 -7.21 10.03
CA LEU A 40 18.85 -7.20 10.42
C LEU A 40 19.62 -6.05 9.77
N GLU A 41 19.38 -5.79 8.48
CA GLU A 41 19.97 -4.65 7.76
C GLU A 41 19.51 -3.32 8.37
N LEU A 42 18.20 -3.16 8.59
CA LEU A 42 17.65 -1.97 9.23
C LEU A 42 18.25 -1.76 10.63
N GLN A 43 18.31 -2.83 11.45
CA GLN A 43 18.88 -2.78 12.79
C GLN A 43 20.34 -2.34 12.77
N LYS A 44 21.12 -2.83 11.81
CA LYS A 44 22.54 -2.44 11.64
C LYS A 44 22.67 -0.96 11.27
N GLU A 45 21.86 -0.47 10.37
CA GLU A 45 21.84 0.94 9.96
C GLU A 45 21.44 1.87 11.11
N LEU A 46 20.47 1.47 11.92
CA LEU A 46 20.04 2.21 13.11
C LEU A 46 21.09 2.18 14.21
N ALA A 47 21.75 1.03 14.44
CA ALA A 47 22.83 0.90 15.41
C ALA A 47 24.03 1.80 15.05
N ALA A 48 24.36 1.95 13.77
CA ALA A 48 25.38 2.87 13.30
C ALA A 48 25.05 4.35 13.63
N ARG A 49 23.77 4.67 13.83
CA ARG A 49 23.26 5.98 14.25
C ARG A 49 23.03 6.08 15.76
N GLY A 50 23.46 5.06 16.53
CA GLY A 50 23.29 5.00 17.97
C GLY A 50 21.86 4.70 18.45
N VAL A 51 21.01 4.17 17.59
CA VAL A 51 19.60 3.90 17.88
C VAL A 51 19.33 2.40 17.88
N GLY A 52 18.72 1.91 18.97
CA GLY A 52 18.33 0.50 19.11
C GLY A 52 16.89 0.27 18.67
N LEU A 53 16.66 -0.85 17.98
CA LEU A 53 15.33 -1.31 17.60
C LEU A 53 15.18 -2.80 17.90
N SER A 54 14.17 -3.16 18.71
CA SER A 54 13.83 -4.57 18.95
C SER A 54 12.90 -5.09 17.85
N ARG A 55 12.98 -6.40 17.58
CA ARG A 55 12.12 -7.07 16.60
C ARG A 55 10.63 -6.93 16.94
N ALA A 56 10.28 -7.03 18.22
CA ALA A 56 8.90 -6.87 18.66
C ALA A 56 8.38 -5.45 18.38
N ARG A 57 9.18 -4.42 18.72
CA ARG A 57 8.83 -3.01 18.45
C ARG A 57 8.66 -2.76 16.96
N TRP A 58 9.55 -3.30 16.13
CA TRP A 58 9.48 -3.21 14.68
C TRP A 58 8.20 -3.86 14.13
N SER A 59 7.84 -5.07 14.62
CA SER A 59 6.61 -5.74 14.22
C SER A 59 5.38 -4.88 14.52
N TYR A 60 5.26 -4.37 15.75
CA TYR A 60 4.14 -3.49 16.12
C TYR A 60 4.04 -2.23 15.26
N MET A 61 5.17 -1.63 14.91
CA MET A 61 5.20 -0.45 14.04
C MET A 61 4.71 -0.78 12.63
N LYS A 62 5.12 -1.90 12.06
CA LYS A 62 4.70 -2.32 10.71
C LYS A 62 3.25 -2.77 10.66
N ASP A 63 2.81 -3.49 11.68
CA ASP A 63 1.46 -4.07 11.70
C ASP A 63 0.40 -3.04 12.12
N GLY A 64 0.82 -1.88 12.61
CA GLY A 64 -0.09 -0.87 13.12
C GLY A 64 -0.81 -1.29 14.39
N SER A 65 -0.25 -2.28 15.10
CA SER A 65 -0.78 -2.85 16.33
C SER A 65 -0.06 -2.32 17.56
N GLY A 66 -0.65 -2.53 18.73
CA GLY A 66 -0.06 -2.16 20.00
C GLY A 66 -0.01 -0.65 20.26
N ARG A 67 0.95 -0.23 21.07
CA ARG A 67 1.11 1.16 21.49
C ARG A 67 1.80 1.99 20.39
N LEU A 68 1.33 3.22 20.21
CA LEU A 68 1.97 4.17 19.30
C LEU A 68 3.46 4.34 19.68
N VAL A 69 4.31 4.16 18.69
CA VAL A 69 5.73 4.46 18.82
C VAL A 69 5.93 5.92 18.41
N SER A 70 6.20 6.77 19.40
CA SER A 70 6.40 8.20 19.22
C SER A 70 7.80 8.67 19.62
N ASP A 71 8.77 7.76 19.63
CA ASP A 71 10.17 8.06 19.94
C ASP A 71 10.80 8.87 18.79
N PRO A 72 11.08 10.18 18.99
CA PRO A 72 11.57 11.03 17.92
C PRO A 72 12.93 10.60 17.37
N GLN A 73 13.83 10.12 18.24
CA GLN A 73 15.16 9.64 17.82
C GLN A 73 15.04 8.45 16.87
N LEU A 74 14.20 7.49 17.24
CA LEU A 74 14.00 6.29 16.42
C LEU A 74 13.33 6.65 15.07
N LEU A 75 12.29 7.45 15.07
CA LEU A 75 11.57 7.83 13.85
C LEU A 75 12.43 8.69 12.93
N THR A 76 13.24 9.60 13.48
CA THR A 76 14.22 10.37 12.72
C THR A 76 15.28 9.46 12.09
N ALA A 77 15.86 8.55 12.86
CA ALA A 77 16.86 7.61 12.34
C ALA A 77 16.31 6.68 11.25
N ILE A 78 15.06 6.22 11.39
CA ILE A 78 14.38 5.45 10.34
C ILE A 78 14.19 6.32 9.08
N SER A 79 13.72 7.55 9.24
CA SER A 79 13.54 8.47 8.11
C SER A 79 14.84 8.72 7.34
N GLU A 80 15.96 8.87 8.05
CA GLU A 80 17.29 9.00 7.44
C GLU A 80 17.72 7.76 6.65
N VAL A 81 17.44 6.55 7.17
CA VAL A 81 17.72 5.30 6.45
C VAL A 81 16.98 5.25 5.11
N PHE A 82 15.75 5.74 5.07
CA PHE A 82 14.94 5.79 3.85
C PHE A 82 15.15 7.07 3.02
N GLY A 83 15.94 8.02 3.49
CA GLY A 83 16.21 9.28 2.80
C GLY A 83 14.98 10.19 2.69
N VAL A 84 14.10 10.19 3.68
CA VAL A 84 12.91 11.03 3.75
C VAL A 84 12.97 12.01 4.91
N ASP A 85 12.15 13.06 4.83
CA ASP A 85 12.02 14.05 5.90
C ASP A 85 11.47 13.39 7.19
N PRO A 86 12.10 13.59 8.35
CA PRO A 86 11.64 13.04 9.63
C PRO A 86 10.17 13.38 9.96
N ASP A 87 9.69 14.56 9.57
CA ASP A 87 8.30 14.99 9.81
C ASP A 87 7.27 14.05 9.17
N TYR A 88 7.67 13.31 8.16
CA TYR A 88 6.81 12.32 7.52
C TYR A 88 6.42 11.18 8.47
N LEU A 89 7.37 10.65 9.24
CA LEU A 89 7.11 9.59 10.22
C LEU A 89 6.66 10.14 11.57
N LEU A 90 7.12 11.33 11.96
CA LEU A 90 6.71 12.00 13.20
C LEU A 90 5.24 12.45 13.18
N GLY A 91 4.60 12.50 12.03
CA GLY A 91 3.20 12.87 11.90
C GLY A 91 2.94 14.38 11.85
N ASN A 92 3.99 15.19 11.74
CA ASN A 92 3.89 16.65 11.63
C ASN A 92 3.38 17.11 10.26
N ARG A 93 3.55 16.26 9.25
CA ARG A 93 2.94 16.43 7.92
C ARG A 93 1.65 15.65 7.82
N GLY A 94 0.67 16.21 7.13
CA GLY A 94 -0.62 15.57 6.84
C GLY A 94 -0.47 14.21 6.10
N PRO A 95 -1.55 13.61 5.63
CA PRO A 95 -1.54 12.32 4.95
C PRO A 95 -0.82 12.34 3.59
N GLU A 96 -0.41 13.51 3.11
CA GLU A 96 0.27 13.67 1.84
C GLU A 96 1.66 13.02 1.86
N LEU A 97 1.96 12.30 0.80
CA LEU A 97 3.27 11.72 0.57
C LEU A 97 4.29 12.85 0.34
N PRO A 98 5.50 12.79 0.92
CA PRO A 98 6.56 13.67 0.50
C PRO A 98 6.78 13.55 -1.01
N GLU A 99 6.97 14.66 -1.68
CA GLU A 99 7.17 14.74 -3.14
C GLU A 99 8.22 13.74 -3.66
N VAL A 100 9.29 13.53 -2.88
CA VAL A 100 10.34 12.55 -3.22
C VAL A 100 9.80 11.13 -3.28
N ILE A 101 8.93 10.73 -2.34
CA ILE A 101 8.35 9.37 -2.32
C ILE A 101 7.32 9.23 -3.43
N ASP A 102 6.51 10.24 -3.66
CA ASP A 102 5.50 10.23 -4.72
C ASP A 102 6.17 10.09 -6.10
N SER A 103 7.19 10.89 -6.38
CA SER A 103 7.97 10.82 -7.62
C SER A 103 8.64 9.45 -7.80
N ARG A 104 9.21 8.88 -6.72
CA ARG A 104 9.79 7.53 -6.75
C ARG A 104 8.74 6.47 -7.02
N LEU A 105 7.58 6.57 -6.38
CA LEU A 105 6.49 5.62 -6.56
C LEU A 105 5.96 5.63 -8.00
N GLU A 106 5.76 6.80 -8.60
CA GLU A 106 5.35 6.94 -9.99
C GLU A 106 6.41 6.37 -10.96
N PHE A 107 7.69 6.64 -10.71
CA PHE A 107 8.78 6.04 -11.47
C PHE A 107 8.79 4.52 -11.38
N LEU A 108 8.61 3.95 -10.19
CA LEU A 108 8.58 2.50 -9.99
C LEU A 108 7.36 1.84 -10.63
N LYS A 109 6.19 2.48 -10.58
CA LYS A 109 5.01 2.02 -11.31
C LYS A 109 5.26 1.98 -12.82
N ALA A 110 5.87 3.03 -13.36
CA ALA A 110 6.24 3.08 -14.78
C ALA A 110 7.26 1.99 -15.15
N LEU A 111 8.25 1.75 -14.28
CA LEU A 111 9.27 0.72 -14.47
C LEU A 111 8.67 -0.69 -14.42
N ARG A 112 7.76 -0.95 -13.48
CA ARG A 112 7.01 -2.22 -13.43
C ARG A 112 6.22 -2.46 -14.71
N ALA A 113 5.47 -1.47 -15.16
CA ALA A 113 4.71 -1.56 -16.40
C ALA A 113 5.61 -1.84 -17.61
N ALA A 114 6.78 -1.20 -17.70
CA ALA A 114 7.76 -1.44 -18.74
C ALA A 114 8.37 -2.85 -18.66
N LYS A 115 8.74 -3.31 -17.47
CA LYS A 115 9.26 -4.68 -17.26
C LYS A 115 8.23 -5.74 -17.63
N VAL A 116 6.97 -5.56 -17.23
CA VAL A 116 5.88 -6.48 -17.57
C VAL A 116 5.68 -6.53 -19.09
N LYS A 117 5.65 -5.38 -19.76
CA LYS A 117 5.55 -5.31 -21.23
C LYS A 117 6.73 -6.01 -21.91
N SER A 118 7.95 -5.78 -21.44
CA SER A 118 9.17 -6.40 -22.00
C SER A 118 9.18 -7.90 -21.77
N PHE A 119 8.78 -8.36 -20.59
CA PHE A 119 8.66 -9.79 -20.30
C PHE A 119 7.58 -10.44 -21.16
N ALA A 120 6.41 -9.83 -21.25
CA ALA A 120 5.32 -10.31 -22.11
C ALA A 120 5.74 -10.39 -23.58
N ALA A 121 6.42 -9.36 -24.08
CA ALA A 121 6.92 -9.33 -25.46
C ALA A 121 7.93 -10.46 -25.74
N ARG A 122 8.82 -10.77 -24.78
CA ARG A 122 9.79 -11.88 -24.91
C ARG A 122 9.11 -13.23 -24.80
N ALA A 123 8.24 -13.41 -23.80
CA ALA A 123 7.53 -14.66 -23.58
C ALA A 123 6.55 -14.99 -24.72
N LEU A 124 5.96 -13.99 -25.35
CA LEU A 124 4.98 -14.13 -26.41
C LEU A 124 5.61 -14.07 -27.82
N GLY A 125 6.88 -13.65 -27.93
CA GLY A 125 7.59 -13.61 -29.22
C GLY A 125 7.78 -14.98 -29.89
N GLU A 126 7.73 -16.06 -29.12
CA GLU A 126 7.83 -17.45 -29.61
C GLU A 126 6.46 -18.11 -29.76
N VAL A 127 5.38 -17.41 -29.49
CA VAL A 127 4.01 -17.93 -29.53
C VAL A 127 3.36 -17.63 -30.87
N SER A 128 2.66 -18.63 -31.45
CA SER A 128 2.00 -18.44 -32.74
C SER A 128 0.90 -17.36 -32.67
N PRO A 129 0.61 -16.68 -33.78
CA PRO A 129 -0.48 -15.68 -33.83
C PRO A 129 -1.85 -16.24 -33.42
N GLU A 130 -2.11 -17.52 -33.69
CA GLU A 130 -3.34 -18.22 -33.29
C GLU A 130 -3.45 -18.30 -31.77
N THR A 131 -2.37 -18.71 -31.11
CA THR A 131 -2.29 -18.81 -29.64
C THR A 131 -2.47 -17.43 -28.99
N LEU A 132 -1.86 -16.40 -29.56
CA LEU A 132 -2.03 -15.01 -29.08
C LEU A 132 -3.49 -14.56 -29.16
N ARG A 133 -4.21 -14.91 -30.24
CA ARG A 133 -5.65 -14.60 -30.37
C ARG A 133 -6.48 -15.31 -29.31
N VAL A 134 -6.19 -16.58 -29.03
CA VAL A 134 -6.87 -17.36 -28.00
C VAL A 134 -6.65 -16.73 -26.62
N ILE A 135 -5.41 -16.39 -26.28
CA ILE A 135 -5.07 -15.74 -25.00
C ILE A 135 -5.78 -14.38 -24.91
N THR A 136 -5.76 -13.57 -25.95
CA THR A 136 -6.41 -12.26 -26.00
C THR A 136 -7.92 -12.39 -25.77
N LYS A 137 -8.56 -13.38 -26.42
CA LYS A 137 -9.98 -13.64 -26.22
C LYS A 137 -10.29 -14.03 -24.79
N TYR A 138 -9.52 -14.95 -24.22
CA TYR A 138 -9.69 -15.39 -22.83
C TYR A 138 -9.57 -14.22 -21.83
N LEU A 139 -8.55 -13.37 -21.99
CA LEU A 139 -8.36 -12.19 -21.13
C LEU A 139 -9.51 -11.18 -21.25
N ASN A 140 -10.01 -10.96 -22.45
CA ASN A 140 -11.14 -10.06 -22.67
C ASN A 140 -12.45 -10.61 -22.10
N ASP A 141 -12.67 -11.92 -22.16
CA ASP A 141 -13.86 -12.57 -21.59
C ASP A 141 -13.80 -12.54 -20.04
N ASP A 142 -12.61 -12.75 -19.44
CA ASP A 142 -12.42 -12.63 -17.99
C ASP A 142 -12.65 -11.20 -17.47
N ILE A 143 -12.17 -10.20 -18.20
CA ILE A 143 -12.40 -8.78 -17.87
C ILE A 143 -13.89 -8.44 -17.93
N LYS A 144 -14.62 -8.92 -18.95
CA LYS A 144 -16.07 -8.71 -19.07
C LYS A 144 -16.84 -9.42 -17.98
N GLY A 145 -16.44 -10.64 -17.62
CA GLY A 145 -17.04 -11.40 -16.51
C GLY A 145 -16.92 -10.67 -15.17
N ARG A 146 -15.76 -10.13 -14.87
CA ARG A 146 -15.53 -9.35 -13.63
C ARG A 146 -16.30 -8.03 -13.60
N GLN A 147 -16.52 -7.40 -14.76
CA GLN A 147 -17.31 -6.18 -14.85
C GLN A 147 -18.82 -6.47 -14.69
N ALA A 148 -19.30 -7.60 -15.18
CA ALA A 148 -20.68 -8.03 -15.01
C ALA A 148 -21.01 -8.39 -13.55
N ASP A 149 -20.13 -9.11 -12.86
CA ASP A 149 -20.27 -9.41 -11.42
C ASP A 149 -20.31 -8.16 -10.55
N LYS A 150 -19.51 -7.16 -10.89
CA LYS A 150 -19.49 -5.88 -10.17
C LYS A 150 -20.75 -5.04 -10.40
N ALA A 151 -21.41 -5.20 -11.55
CA ALA A 151 -22.66 -4.53 -11.86
C ALA A 151 -23.87 -5.18 -11.15
N VAL A 152 -23.83 -6.50 -10.95
CA VAL A 152 -24.91 -7.24 -10.26
C VAL A 152 -24.91 -6.99 -8.75
N THR A 153 -23.74 -6.83 -8.14
CA THR A 153 -23.63 -6.59 -6.67
C THR A 153 -24.02 -5.15 -6.28
N GLY A 154 -24.19 -4.25 -7.23
CA GLY A 154 -24.58 -2.85 -6.99
C GLY A 154 -26.07 -2.55 -7.06
N GLN A 155 -26.95 -3.54 -7.29
CA GLN A 155 -28.37 -3.31 -7.57
C GLN A 155 -29.36 -3.95 -6.58
N GLU A 156 -28.93 -4.43 -5.42
CA GLU A 156 -29.83 -5.07 -4.46
C GLU A 156 -30.29 -4.18 -3.28
N ASP A 157 -30.06 -2.89 -3.31
CA ASP A 157 -30.51 -1.98 -2.23
C ASP A 157 -31.62 -0.99 -2.66
N SER A 158 -32.55 -1.41 -3.50
CA SER A 158 -33.71 -0.55 -3.81
C SER A 158 -34.97 -1.32 -4.15
N VAL A 159 -35.51 -2.05 -3.17
CA VAL A 159 -36.91 -2.53 -3.15
C VAL A 159 -37.28 -2.75 -1.69
N GLY A 160 -38.29 -2.17 -1.12
CA GLY A 160 -39.47 -1.46 -1.48
C GLY A 160 -40.21 -1.21 -0.16
N GLU A 161 -40.66 -0.01 0.01
CA GLU A 161 -41.58 0.40 1.05
C GLU A 161 -42.98 -0.14 0.70
N PRO A 162 -43.68 -0.87 1.59
CA PRO A 162 -45.06 -1.27 1.32
C PRO A 162 -46.00 -0.11 1.61
N PRO A 163 -47.07 0.09 0.79
CA PRO A 163 -48.02 1.16 0.99
C PRO A 163 -48.95 0.84 2.18
N SER A 164 -49.08 1.79 3.08
CA SER A 164 -50.13 1.83 4.07
C SER A 164 -51.49 1.91 3.35
N ALA A 165 -52.39 0.98 3.65
CA ALA A 165 -53.77 1.05 3.29
C ALA A 165 -54.65 1.39 4.50
N PRO A 166 -55.84 1.94 4.30
CA PRO A 166 -56.64 2.82 5.16
C PRO A 166 -57.29 2.17 6.36
#